data_ef0728dbfffbaf7decd094c1e814bb71
#
_entry.id   ef0728dbfffbaf7decd094c1e814bb71
#
_cell.length_a   1.000
_cell.length_b   1.000
_cell.length_c   1.000
_cell.angle_alpha   90.00
_cell.angle_beta   90.00
_cell.angle_gamma   90.00
#
_symmetry.space_group_name_H-M   'P 1'
#
loop_
_entity.id
_entity.type
_entity.pdbx_description
1 polymer ?
#
loop_
_entity_poly.entity_id
_entity_poly.type
_entity_poly.pdbx_seq_one_letter_code
_entity_poly.pdbx_strand_id
1 'polypeptide(L)'
;MDPDGEEIYIIGSDENKNTVVSILNNYFENITIGYNRKTGKLDIISGTAQTEDETAFVNALNNAKIEVNLEIGNSQNTGHKKSNGEDLMIEGAGGFLGNTISYKSKEHVKENIAKVHTVQYLSIDAMVSFYNEKDWGKLINHEITESFFGGIISSDSNVPGRDENGVINSDIYKKAHAAATPQPYPIGASFFHH
;
A
#
# COMPACT_ATOMS: atom_id res chain seq x y z
N MET A 1 22.69 -4.89 -2.02
CA MET A 1 21.64 -5.54 -2.84
C MET A 1 21.01 -6.55 -1.92
N ASP A 2 19.76 -6.37 -1.57
CA ASP A 2 19.04 -7.28 -0.66
C ASP A 2 18.73 -8.57 -1.45
N PRO A 3 19.27 -9.73 -1.06
CA PRO A 3 19.07 -10.96 -1.79
C PRO A 3 17.68 -11.58 -1.60
N ASP A 4 16.89 -11.11 -0.64
CA ASP A 4 15.71 -11.81 -0.15
C ASP A 4 14.38 -11.27 -0.71
N GLY A 5 14.40 -10.18 -1.48
CA GLY A 5 13.26 -9.71 -2.30
C GLY A 5 12.05 -9.15 -1.53
N GLU A 6 12.12 -9.06 -0.23
CA GLU A 6 11.05 -8.53 0.63
C GLU A 6 10.95 -7.01 0.51
N GLU A 7 9.79 -6.45 0.12
CA GLU A 7 9.76 -5.05 -0.27
C GLU A 7 8.46 -4.30 0.08
N ILE A 8 8.08 -4.30 1.35
CA ILE A 8 7.13 -3.31 1.88
C ILE A 8 7.90 -2.32 2.75
N TYR A 9 7.79 -1.05 2.44
CA TYR A 9 8.36 0.04 3.22
C TYR A 9 7.26 0.89 3.83
N ILE A 10 7.41 1.23 5.11
CA ILE A 10 6.58 2.23 5.79
C ILE A 10 7.38 3.53 5.92
N ILE A 11 6.80 4.62 5.44
CA ILE A 11 7.45 5.93 5.33
C ILE A 11 6.65 6.94 6.16
N GLY A 12 7.28 7.58 7.11
CA GLY A 12 6.64 8.53 8.03
C GLY A 12 7.48 8.78 9.27
N SER A 13 6.91 9.45 10.26
CA SER A 13 7.56 9.62 11.57
C SER A 13 7.73 8.27 12.27
N ASP A 14 8.69 8.15 13.18
CA ASP A 14 8.88 6.91 13.95
C ASP A 14 7.64 6.57 14.80
N GLU A 15 6.92 7.59 15.29
CA GLU A 15 5.65 7.41 15.99
C GLU A 15 4.59 6.75 15.08
N ASN A 16 4.37 7.28 13.88
CA ASN A 16 3.41 6.73 12.94
C ASN A 16 3.79 5.31 12.49
N LYS A 17 5.08 5.06 12.23
CA LYS A 17 5.58 3.71 11.89
C LYS A 17 5.33 2.70 13.01
N ASN A 18 5.63 3.08 14.26
CA ASN A 18 5.36 2.23 15.44
C ASN A 18 3.87 1.96 15.60
N THR A 19 3.02 2.98 15.39
CA THR A 19 1.55 2.85 15.45
C THR A 19 1.06 1.83 14.43
N VAL A 20 1.45 1.94 13.16
CA VAL A 20 1.04 1.02 12.10
C VAL A 20 1.49 -0.42 12.40
N VAL A 21 2.76 -0.62 12.80
CA VAL A 21 3.27 -1.96 13.12
C VAL A 21 2.56 -2.55 14.35
N SER A 22 2.27 -1.74 15.37
CA SER A 22 1.51 -2.20 16.54
C SER A 22 0.08 -2.63 16.16
N ILE A 23 -0.60 -1.85 15.30
CA ILE A 23 -1.95 -2.17 14.83
C ILE A 23 -1.93 -3.48 14.02
N LEU A 24 -0.99 -3.65 13.10
CA LEU A 24 -0.86 -4.87 12.31
C LEU A 24 -0.56 -6.09 13.18
N ASN A 25 0.29 -5.97 14.20
CA ASN A 25 0.58 -7.05 15.16
C ASN A 25 -0.60 -7.40 16.06
N ASN A 26 -1.51 -6.45 16.31
CA ASN A 26 -2.77 -6.73 17.02
C ASN A 26 -3.82 -7.37 16.09
N TYR A 27 -3.70 -7.14 14.80
CA TYR A 27 -4.62 -7.67 13.79
C TYR A 27 -4.28 -9.09 13.34
N PHE A 28 -3.00 -9.35 13.08
CA PHE A 28 -2.52 -10.67 12.67
C PHE A 28 -2.33 -11.57 13.90
N GLU A 29 -2.90 -12.77 13.84
CA GLU A 29 -2.87 -13.71 14.96
C GLU A 29 -1.67 -14.66 14.91
N ASN A 30 -1.18 -14.95 13.67
CA ASN A 30 -0.21 -16.03 13.44
C ASN A 30 1.16 -15.55 12.98
N ILE A 31 1.31 -14.27 12.68
CA ILE A 31 2.59 -13.65 12.32
C ILE A 31 2.88 -12.44 13.19
N THR A 32 4.15 -12.20 13.44
CA THR A 32 4.63 -10.98 14.12
C THR A 32 5.49 -10.18 13.14
N ILE A 33 5.19 -8.90 13.01
CA ILE A 33 5.85 -7.98 12.08
C ILE A 33 6.76 -7.03 12.87
N GLY A 34 7.94 -6.78 12.32
CA GLY A 34 8.81 -5.69 12.72
C GLY A 34 9.21 -4.82 11.55
N TYR A 35 10.01 -3.81 11.79
CA TYR A 35 10.57 -3.00 10.73
C TYR A 35 12.00 -2.53 11.03
N ASN A 36 12.77 -2.31 9.98
CA ASN A 36 14.08 -1.68 10.08
C ASN A 36 13.90 -0.16 10.25
N ARG A 37 14.32 0.38 11.40
CA ARG A 37 14.14 1.81 11.72
C ARG A 37 14.80 2.77 10.75
N LYS A 38 15.90 2.36 10.08
CA LYS A 38 16.63 3.23 9.14
C LYS A 38 15.96 3.29 7.78
N THR A 39 15.44 2.17 7.30
CA THR A 39 14.87 2.05 5.94
C THR A 39 13.34 2.09 5.92
N GLY A 40 12.69 1.75 7.02
CA GLY A 40 11.24 1.54 7.07
C GLY A 40 10.79 0.18 6.54
N LYS A 41 11.71 -0.68 6.08
CA LYS A 41 11.40 -2.00 5.53
C LYS A 41 10.74 -2.87 6.57
N LEU A 42 9.59 -3.47 6.22
CA LEU A 42 8.90 -4.46 7.06
C LEU A 42 9.55 -5.83 6.92
N ASP A 43 9.52 -6.59 8.02
CA ASP A 43 9.99 -7.97 8.09
C ASP A 43 9.04 -8.81 8.94
N ILE A 44 8.95 -10.12 8.65
CA ILE A 44 8.31 -11.08 9.55
C ILE A 44 9.34 -11.50 10.59
N ILE A 45 9.07 -11.17 11.85
CA ILE A 45 9.94 -11.50 12.98
C ILE A 45 9.72 -12.95 13.43
N SER A 46 8.47 -13.42 13.41
CA SER A 46 8.10 -14.78 13.79
C SER A 46 6.73 -15.18 13.26
N GLY A 47 6.44 -16.47 13.28
CA GLY A 47 5.15 -17.04 12.90
C GLY A 47 5.09 -17.50 11.45
N THR A 48 3.90 -17.96 11.06
CA THR A 48 3.58 -18.41 9.70
C THR A 48 2.13 -18.05 9.40
N ALA A 49 1.90 -17.45 8.24
CA ALA A 49 0.56 -17.05 7.81
C ALA A 49 -0.40 -18.24 7.76
N GLN A 50 -1.60 -18.09 8.33
CA GLN A 50 -2.64 -19.11 8.38
C GLN A 50 -4.00 -18.59 7.88
N THR A 51 -4.19 -17.26 7.85
CA THR A 51 -5.41 -16.64 7.31
C THR A 51 -5.18 -16.13 5.89
N GLU A 52 -6.27 -15.85 5.16
CA GLU A 52 -6.20 -15.24 3.83
C GLU A 52 -5.54 -13.86 3.88
N ASP A 53 -5.85 -13.06 4.89
CA ASP A 53 -5.31 -11.72 5.08
C ASP A 53 -3.80 -11.74 5.37
N GLU A 54 -3.35 -12.66 6.24
CA GLU A 54 -1.92 -12.86 6.51
C GLU A 54 -1.19 -13.38 5.26
N THR A 55 -1.82 -14.31 4.52
CA THR A 55 -1.25 -14.85 3.28
C THR A 55 -1.11 -13.75 2.22
N ALA A 56 -2.11 -12.89 2.06
CA ALA A 56 -2.03 -11.75 1.13
C ALA A 56 -0.91 -10.78 1.51
N PHE A 57 -0.78 -10.45 2.81
CA PHE A 57 0.30 -9.62 3.32
C PHE A 57 1.69 -10.24 3.06
N VAL A 58 1.86 -11.52 3.38
CA VAL A 58 3.13 -12.23 3.17
C VAL A 58 3.49 -12.32 1.69
N ASN A 59 2.50 -12.51 0.82
CA ASN A 59 2.72 -12.50 -0.64
C ASN A 59 3.18 -11.12 -1.14
N ALA A 60 2.62 -10.05 -0.60
CA ALA A 60 3.06 -8.69 -0.92
C ALA A 60 4.49 -8.45 -0.41
N LEU A 61 4.81 -8.91 0.81
CA LEU A 61 6.12 -8.75 1.41
C LEU A 61 7.21 -9.50 0.61
N ASN A 62 6.95 -10.73 0.20
CA ASN A 62 7.93 -11.62 -0.45
C ASN A 62 8.06 -11.42 -1.98
N ASN A 63 7.45 -10.39 -2.55
CA ASN A 63 7.47 -10.18 -4.00
C ASN A 63 8.64 -9.32 -4.45
N ALA A 64 9.66 -9.94 -5.07
CA ALA A 64 10.86 -9.26 -5.52
C ALA A 64 10.67 -8.22 -6.64
N LYS A 65 9.51 -8.21 -7.31
CA LYS A 65 9.23 -7.29 -8.42
C LYS A 65 8.41 -6.07 -8.02
N ILE A 66 7.63 -6.18 -6.95
CA ILE A 66 6.72 -5.12 -6.52
C ILE A 66 7.23 -4.56 -5.20
N GLU A 67 7.59 -3.29 -5.21
CA GLU A 67 7.95 -2.53 -4.02
C GLU A 67 6.74 -1.70 -3.59
N VAL A 68 6.23 -1.96 -2.39
CA VAL A 68 5.13 -1.21 -1.79
C VAL A 68 5.67 -0.15 -0.84
N ASN A 69 5.40 1.11 -1.12
CA ASN A 69 5.72 2.24 -0.26
C ASN A 69 4.43 2.75 0.39
N LEU A 70 4.22 2.41 1.67
CA LEU A 70 3.13 2.94 2.47
C LEU A 70 3.58 4.24 3.15
N GLU A 71 3.18 5.36 2.60
CA GLU A 71 3.41 6.69 3.20
C GLU A 71 2.37 6.96 4.28
N ILE A 72 2.82 7.36 5.47
CA ILE A 72 1.96 7.54 6.63
C ILE A 72 2.03 9.00 7.08
N GLY A 73 0.88 9.67 7.10
CA GLY A 73 0.73 11.03 7.62
C GLY A 73 -0.42 11.16 8.60
N ASN A 74 -0.59 12.37 9.14
CA ASN A 74 -1.67 12.67 10.11
C ASN A 74 -2.85 13.40 9.48
N SER A 75 -2.79 13.75 8.19
CA SER A 75 -3.87 14.47 7.49
C SER A 75 -4.22 13.80 6.17
N GLN A 76 -5.34 14.19 5.58
CA GLN A 76 -5.72 13.74 4.23
C GLN A 76 -4.92 14.44 3.11
N ASN A 77 -4.12 15.46 3.42
CA ASN A 77 -3.15 16.02 2.49
C ASN A 77 -1.93 15.11 2.43
N THR A 78 -1.69 14.52 1.27
CA THR A 78 -0.62 13.55 1.06
C THR A 78 0.78 14.17 0.97
N GLY A 79 0.87 15.50 0.86
CA GLY A 79 2.12 16.19 0.55
C GLY A 79 2.52 16.13 -0.93
N HIS A 80 1.84 15.32 -1.74
CA HIS A 80 2.02 15.26 -3.18
C HIS A 80 1.22 16.36 -3.89
N LYS A 81 1.58 16.63 -5.15
CA LYS A 81 0.88 17.60 -6.00
C LYS A 81 0.22 16.90 -7.18
N LYS A 82 -0.95 17.43 -7.56
CA LYS A 82 -1.57 17.13 -8.86
C LYS A 82 -0.78 17.81 -9.98
N SER A 83 -1.05 17.42 -11.23
CA SER A 83 -0.42 18.02 -12.42
C SER A 83 -0.66 19.54 -12.55
N ASN A 84 -1.76 20.05 -12.01
CA ASN A 84 -2.10 21.47 -11.99
C ASN A 84 -1.46 22.25 -10.82
N GLY A 85 -0.64 21.61 -9.98
CA GLY A 85 0.05 22.20 -8.82
C GLY A 85 -0.76 22.23 -7.53
N GLU A 86 -2.02 21.81 -7.52
CA GLU A 86 -2.84 21.69 -6.32
C GLU A 86 -2.36 20.53 -5.44
N ASP A 87 -2.67 20.59 -4.14
CA ASP A 87 -2.41 19.49 -3.22
C ASP A 87 -3.24 18.25 -3.59
N LEU A 88 -2.60 17.09 -3.56
CA LEU A 88 -3.28 15.83 -3.72
C LEU A 88 -3.87 15.41 -2.37
N MET A 89 -5.19 15.43 -2.29
CA MET A 89 -5.94 14.98 -1.11
C MET A 89 -6.51 13.59 -1.35
N ILE A 90 -6.58 12.78 -0.27
CA ILE A 90 -7.34 11.52 -0.28
C ILE A 90 -8.72 11.75 0.34
N GLU A 91 -9.74 11.01 -0.11
CA GLU A 91 -11.12 11.16 0.38
C GLU A 91 -11.42 10.29 1.61
N GLY A 92 -10.58 9.33 1.92
CA GLY A 92 -10.73 8.40 3.04
C GLY A 92 -9.54 8.45 3.98
N ALA A 93 -9.31 7.35 4.65
CA ALA A 93 -8.13 7.16 5.49
C ALA A 93 -6.93 6.62 4.70
N GLY A 94 -7.16 5.96 3.56
CA GLY A 94 -6.13 5.48 2.66
C GLY A 94 -6.38 5.89 1.21
N GLY A 95 -5.38 5.78 0.36
CA GLY A 95 -5.50 6.07 -1.05
C GLY A 95 -4.29 5.66 -1.87
N PHE A 96 -4.55 4.97 -2.98
CA PHE A 96 -3.54 4.59 -3.96
C PHE A 96 -3.05 5.80 -4.74
N LEU A 97 -1.77 6.12 -4.63
CA LEU A 97 -1.15 7.25 -5.32
C LEU A 97 -0.53 6.85 -6.67
N GLY A 98 -0.74 5.61 -7.08
CA GLY A 98 -0.25 5.05 -8.35
C GLY A 98 1.09 4.34 -8.19
N ASN A 99 1.66 3.98 -9.34
CA ASN A 99 2.96 3.33 -9.40
C ASN A 99 3.75 3.73 -10.63
N THR A 100 5.04 3.47 -10.59
CA THR A 100 5.98 3.65 -11.70
C THR A 100 6.70 2.35 -12.00
N ILE A 101 7.12 2.15 -13.25
CA ILE A 101 7.83 0.96 -13.69
C ILE A 101 9.28 1.34 -13.99
N SER A 102 10.23 0.61 -13.38
CA SER A 102 11.64 0.66 -13.72
C SER A 102 12.02 -0.52 -14.62
N TYR A 103 12.95 -0.29 -15.55
CA TYR A 103 13.37 -1.27 -16.55
C TYR A 103 14.86 -1.57 -16.43
N LYS A 104 15.26 -2.81 -16.75
CA LYS A 104 16.67 -3.25 -16.78
C LYS A 104 17.44 -2.68 -17.96
N SER A 105 16.74 -2.24 -19.00
CA SER A 105 17.31 -1.69 -20.23
C SER A 105 16.51 -0.47 -20.70
N LYS A 106 16.96 0.15 -21.81
CA LYS A 106 16.24 1.26 -22.47
C LYS A 106 14.97 0.80 -23.20
N GLU A 107 14.79 -0.49 -23.41
CA GLU A 107 13.60 -1.06 -24.02
C GLU A 107 12.53 -1.24 -22.95
N HIS A 108 11.46 -0.47 -23.04
CA HIS A 108 10.35 -0.48 -22.09
C HIS A 108 9.33 -1.57 -22.46
N VAL A 109 9.79 -2.81 -22.43
CA VAL A 109 8.96 -4.02 -22.65
C VAL A 109 8.82 -4.81 -21.35
N LYS A 110 7.76 -5.62 -21.25
CA LYS A 110 7.40 -6.37 -20.02
C LYS A 110 8.55 -7.26 -19.51
N GLU A 111 9.29 -7.88 -20.41
CA GLU A 111 10.41 -8.78 -20.09
C GLU A 111 11.57 -8.03 -19.42
N ASN A 112 11.69 -6.74 -19.67
CA ASN A 112 12.72 -5.88 -19.13
C ASN A 112 12.32 -5.16 -17.84
N ILE A 113 11.12 -5.38 -17.31
CA ILE A 113 10.71 -4.79 -16.03
C ILE A 113 11.67 -5.28 -14.94
N ALA A 114 12.34 -4.33 -14.30
CA ALA A 114 13.20 -4.57 -13.15
C ALA A 114 12.35 -4.59 -11.88
N LYS A 115 11.52 -3.56 -11.71
CA LYS A 115 10.69 -3.37 -10.51
C LYS A 115 9.53 -2.43 -10.78
N VAL A 116 8.41 -2.62 -10.08
CA VAL A 116 7.30 -1.68 -10.01
C VAL A 116 7.29 -1.06 -8.61
N HIS A 117 7.43 0.24 -8.54
CA HIS A 117 7.41 1.02 -7.29
C HIS A 117 6.00 1.57 -7.11
N THR A 118 5.29 1.10 -6.11
CA THR A 118 3.93 1.54 -5.80
C THR A 118 3.93 2.48 -4.60
N VAL A 119 3.00 3.42 -4.59
CA VAL A 119 2.83 4.36 -3.49
C VAL A 119 1.37 4.33 -3.03
N GLN A 120 1.21 4.09 -1.75
CA GLN A 120 -0.04 4.13 -1.02
C GLN A 120 0.08 5.14 0.11
N TYR A 121 -0.95 5.93 0.36
CA TYR A 121 -0.97 6.87 1.47
C TYR A 121 -1.99 6.45 2.53
N LEU A 122 -1.61 6.60 3.81
CA LEU A 122 -2.47 6.35 4.96
C LEU A 122 -2.48 7.58 5.87
N SER A 123 -3.67 8.11 6.17
CA SER A 123 -3.89 9.16 7.16
C SER A 123 -4.32 8.56 8.50
N ILE A 124 -3.47 8.69 9.53
CA ILE A 124 -3.79 8.20 10.87
C ILE A 124 -5.02 8.91 11.44
N ASP A 125 -5.10 10.24 11.34
CA ASP A 125 -6.22 11.01 11.89
C ASP A 125 -7.55 10.64 11.21
N ALA A 126 -7.53 10.43 9.88
CA ALA A 126 -8.72 10.00 9.16
C ALA A 126 -9.10 8.55 9.51
N MET A 127 -8.11 7.66 9.68
CA MET A 127 -8.36 6.28 10.12
C MET A 127 -9.04 6.26 11.49
N VAL A 128 -8.52 7.00 12.46
CA VAL A 128 -9.09 7.11 13.81
C VAL A 128 -10.49 7.73 13.78
N SER A 129 -10.73 8.71 12.89
CA SER A 129 -12.00 9.41 12.80
C SER A 129 -13.11 8.62 12.09
N PHE A 130 -12.74 7.79 11.09
CA PHE A 130 -13.73 7.17 10.20
C PHE A 130 -13.93 5.68 10.46
N TYR A 131 -13.04 5.01 11.21
CA TYR A 131 -13.12 3.57 11.42
C TYR A 131 -13.06 3.19 12.90
N ASN A 132 -13.69 2.08 13.27
CA ASN A 132 -13.55 1.52 14.61
C ASN A 132 -12.12 0.97 14.79
N GLU A 133 -11.58 1.05 16.01
CA GLU A 133 -10.24 0.57 16.36
C GLU A 133 -9.99 -0.89 15.93
N LYS A 134 -11.00 -1.77 16.11
CA LYS A 134 -10.93 -3.18 15.68
C LYS A 134 -10.75 -3.37 14.18
N ASP A 135 -11.08 -2.36 13.37
CA ASP A 135 -11.04 -2.40 11.91
C ASP A 135 -9.75 -1.77 11.33
N TRP A 136 -8.92 -1.10 12.15
CA TRP A 136 -7.74 -0.40 11.68
C TRP A 136 -6.71 -1.32 11.02
N GLY A 137 -6.45 -2.50 11.62
CA GLY A 137 -5.51 -3.47 11.05
C GLY A 137 -5.98 -4.01 9.69
N LYS A 138 -7.28 -4.27 9.58
CA LYS A 138 -7.92 -4.68 8.32
C LYS A 138 -7.79 -3.59 7.25
N LEU A 139 -7.98 -2.31 7.62
CA LEU A 139 -7.81 -1.18 6.70
C LEU A 139 -6.36 -1.10 6.22
N ILE A 140 -5.39 -1.12 7.14
CA ILE A 140 -3.97 -1.02 6.78
C ILE A 140 -3.56 -2.17 5.84
N ASN A 141 -4.01 -3.40 6.13
CA ASN A 141 -3.74 -4.55 5.26
C ASN A 141 -4.40 -4.40 3.88
N HIS A 142 -5.62 -3.84 3.82
CA HIS A 142 -6.28 -3.51 2.55
C HIS A 142 -5.42 -2.55 1.71
N GLU A 143 -4.97 -1.44 2.29
CA GLU A 143 -4.16 -0.44 1.60
C GLU A 143 -2.84 -1.01 1.07
N ILE A 144 -2.16 -1.85 1.87
CA ILE A 144 -0.92 -2.54 1.44
C ILE A 144 -1.21 -3.49 0.28
N THR A 145 -2.26 -4.31 0.39
CA THR A 145 -2.58 -5.29 -0.66
C THR A 145 -3.14 -4.64 -1.91
N GLU A 146 -3.89 -3.54 -1.81
CA GLU A 146 -4.31 -2.73 -2.96
C GLU A 146 -3.10 -2.21 -3.74
N SER A 147 -2.14 -1.62 -3.03
CA SER A 147 -0.89 -1.14 -3.62
C SER A 147 -0.12 -2.27 -4.33
N PHE A 148 0.00 -3.43 -3.68
CA PHE A 148 0.64 -4.62 -4.24
C PHE A 148 -0.04 -5.10 -5.53
N PHE A 149 -1.37 -5.25 -5.52
CA PHE A 149 -2.10 -5.66 -6.73
C PHE A 149 -2.05 -4.62 -7.83
N GLY A 150 -2.04 -3.33 -7.50
CA GLY A 150 -1.77 -2.27 -8.46
C GLY A 150 -0.42 -2.45 -9.17
N GLY A 151 0.61 -2.84 -8.42
CA GLY A 151 1.93 -3.19 -8.95
C GLY A 151 1.90 -4.43 -9.86
N ILE A 152 1.22 -5.50 -9.46
CA ILE A 152 1.06 -6.73 -10.26
C ILE A 152 0.37 -6.39 -11.60
N ILE A 153 -0.75 -5.66 -11.57
CA ILE A 153 -1.51 -5.29 -12.78
C ILE A 153 -0.65 -4.45 -13.72
N SER A 154 0.12 -3.50 -13.17
CA SER A 154 1.03 -2.68 -13.96
C SER A 154 2.18 -3.48 -14.56
N SER A 155 2.76 -4.42 -13.80
CA SER A 155 3.78 -5.34 -14.29
C SER A 155 3.25 -6.21 -15.44
N ASP A 156 2.03 -6.72 -15.29
CA ASP A 156 1.41 -7.61 -16.27
C ASP A 156 0.99 -6.91 -17.56
N SER A 157 0.48 -5.69 -17.45
CA SER A 157 0.05 -4.88 -18.60
C SER A 157 1.18 -4.05 -19.22
N ASN A 158 2.32 -3.89 -18.55
CA ASN A 158 3.39 -2.95 -18.88
C ASN A 158 2.86 -1.50 -18.98
N VAL A 159 1.88 -1.15 -18.15
CA VAL A 159 1.28 0.18 -18.07
C VAL A 159 1.43 0.70 -16.64
N PRO A 160 2.06 1.85 -16.42
CA PRO A 160 2.20 2.41 -15.08
C PRO A 160 0.84 2.86 -14.53
N GLY A 161 0.65 2.72 -13.21
CA GLY A 161 -0.54 3.20 -12.49
C GLY A 161 -0.59 4.71 -12.34
N ARG A 162 0.46 5.41 -12.75
CA ARG A 162 0.56 6.87 -12.75
C ARG A 162 1.36 7.30 -13.99
N ASP A 163 0.86 8.29 -14.72
CA ASP A 163 1.56 8.84 -15.88
C ASP A 163 2.68 9.84 -15.46
N GLU A 164 3.43 10.34 -16.45
CA GLU A 164 4.49 11.33 -16.26
C GLU A 164 4.00 12.67 -15.68
N ASN A 165 2.71 12.98 -15.84
CA ASN A 165 2.05 14.16 -15.29
C ASN A 165 1.49 13.92 -13.89
N GLY A 166 1.64 12.71 -13.35
CA GLY A 166 1.15 12.33 -12.04
C GLY A 166 -0.33 11.98 -11.99
N VAL A 167 -0.97 11.76 -13.14
CA VAL A 167 -2.38 11.35 -13.20
C VAL A 167 -2.49 9.85 -12.94
N ILE A 168 -3.33 9.48 -11.97
CA ILE A 168 -3.56 8.08 -11.60
C ILE A 168 -4.40 7.38 -12.67
N ASN A 169 -3.98 6.19 -13.07
CA ASN A 169 -4.72 5.34 -13.97
C ASN A 169 -5.91 4.69 -13.25
N SER A 170 -7.11 5.19 -13.53
CA SER A 170 -8.34 4.76 -12.85
C SER A 170 -8.67 3.27 -13.07
N ASP A 171 -8.29 2.69 -14.20
CA ASP A 171 -8.55 1.27 -14.49
C ASP A 171 -7.65 0.36 -13.66
N ILE A 172 -6.38 0.74 -13.49
CA ILE A 172 -5.45 0.02 -12.62
C ILE A 172 -5.92 0.13 -11.17
N TYR A 173 -6.28 1.35 -10.71
CA TYR A 173 -6.82 1.57 -9.38
C TYR A 173 -8.05 0.69 -9.09
N LYS A 174 -9.08 0.73 -9.95
CA LYS A 174 -10.31 -0.07 -9.76
C LYS A 174 -10.05 -1.57 -9.69
N LYS A 175 -9.16 -2.09 -10.53
CA LYS A 175 -8.78 -3.50 -10.53
C LYS A 175 -7.96 -3.87 -9.29
N ALA A 176 -7.05 -3.01 -8.87
CA ALA A 176 -6.24 -3.19 -7.66
C ALA A 176 -7.13 -3.24 -6.40
N HIS A 177 -8.04 -2.27 -6.28
CA HIS A 177 -9.00 -2.21 -5.17
C HIS A 177 -9.92 -3.45 -5.12
N ALA A 178 -10.39 -3.93 -6.27
CA ALA A 178 -11.21 -5.13 -6.33
C ALA A 178 -10.44 -6.43 -6.02
N ALA A 179 -9.12 -6.45 -6.19
CA ALA A 179 -8.26 -7.60 -5.91
C ALA A 179 -7.69 -7.60 -4.48
N ALA A 180 -7.69 -6.45 -3.81
CA ALA A 180 -7.17 -6.29 -2.45
C ALA A 180 -8.01 -7.08 -1.42
N THR A 181 -7.47 -7.26 -0.22
CA THR A 181 -8.24 -7.79 0.92
C THR A 181 -9.47 -6.92 1.19
N PRO A 182 -10.57 -7.47 1.74
CA PRO A 182 -11.79 -6.69 1.93
C PRO A 182 -11.56 -5.45 2.81
N GLN A 183 -11.99 -4.29 2.33
CA GLN A 183 -11.94 -3.04 3.10
C GLN A 183 -13.02 -3.03 4.20
N PRO A 184 -12.74 -2.52 5.41
CA PRO A 184 -13.77 -2.28 6.41
C PRO A 184 -14.65 -1.07 6.01
N TYR A 185 -15.89 -1.05 6.52
CA TYR A 185 -16.80 0.08 6.28
C TYR A 185 -16.51 1.23 7.25
N PRO A 186 -16.49 2.50 6.78
CA PRO A 186 -16.42 3.67 7.66
C PRO A 186 -17.60 3.75 8.62
N ILE A 187 -17.39 4.35 9.79
CA ILE A 187 -18.45 4.61 10.79
C ILE A 187 -19.49 5.56 10.16
N GLY A 188 -20.77 5.19 10.21
CA GLY A 188 -21.88 6.02 9.70
C GLY A 188 -22.06 5.98 8.19
N ALA A 189 -21.33 5.14 7.46
CA ALA A 189 -21.62 4.91 6.05
C ALA A 189 -23.01 4.24 5.92
N SER A 190 -24.02 5.03 5.59
CA SER A 190 -25.28 4.49 5.11
C SER A 190 -25.05 3.89 3.73
N PHE A 191 -25.48 2.65 3.54
CA PHE A 191 -25.37 1.92 2.28
C PHE A 191 -26.16 2.65 1.20
N PHE A 192 -25.50 3.53 0.44
CA PHE A 192 -25.98 3.94 -0.85
C PHE A 192 -25.45 2.92 -1.86
N HIS A 193 -26.25 1.89 -2.09
CA HIS A 193 -26.11 1.06 -3.28
C HIS A 193 -26.49 1.93 -4.49
N HIS A 194 -25.52 2.21 -5.32
CA HIS A 194 -25.73 2.67 -6.68
C HIS A 194 -25.33 1.57 -7.64
#